data_d59ca293846f574b2a7748560e25aa68
#
_entry.id   d59ca293846f574b2a7748560e25aa68
#
_cell.length_a   1.000
_cell.length_b   1.000
_cell.length_c   1.000
_cell.angle_alpha   90.00
_cell.angle_beta   90.00
_cell.angle_gamma   90.00
#
_symmetry.space_group_name_H-M   'P 1'
#
loop_
_entity.id
_entity.type
_entity.pdbx_description
1 polymer ?
#
loop_
_entity_poly.entity_id
_entity_poly.type
_entity_poly.pdbx_seq_one_letter_code
_entity_poly.pdbx_strand_id
1 'polypeptide(L)'
;RFTDKQSDFLAYLNMWDSFQRERERGLSNKQLVQWCHQYFLSHMRIREWRELHQQLAQIAIELGLVTKENAFRRPQTVEQLRPSERSGDQDLSAKIKQQQLDKKQHRAHIRQAKEAGYEQIHRALITGLVDDVGLKSPEGHDYLGARGSHFHLFPAAALFKSKPKWVMAAELTEPTRLYSRAVA
;
A
#
# COMPACT_ATOMS: atom_id res chain seq x y z
N ARG A 1 -0.25 5.73 -10.99
CA ARG A 1 0.33 6.58 -9.92
C ARG A 1 0.31 5.88 -8.56
N PHE A 2 -0.74 5.12 -8.26
CA PHE A 2 -0.92 4.48 -6.95
C PHE A 2 -0.48 3.02 -6.92
N THR A 3 -0.26 2.41 -8.07
CA THR A 3 0.04 0.98 -8.20
C THR A 3 1.32 0.59 -7.46
N ASP A 4 1.27 -0.54 -6.80
CA ASP A 4 2.43 -1.27 -6.30
C ASP A 4 2.59 -2.57 -7.12
N LYS A 5 3.83 -3.04 -7.29
CA LYS A 5 4.11 -4.22 -8.12
C LYS A 5 3.96 -5.54 -7.36
N GLN A 6 3.92 -5.47 -6.04
CA GLN A 6 3.94 -6.63 -5.16
C GLN A 6 2.63 -6.81 -4.39
N SER A 7 1.80 -5.73 -4.29
CA SER A 7 0.61 -5.78 -3.49
C SER A 7 -0.44 -4.75 -3.91
N ASP A 8 -1.64 -5.20 -4.17
CA ASP A 8 -2.80 -4.33 -4.38
C ASP A 8 -3.21 -3.62 -3.08
N PHE A 9 -2.96 -4.22 -1.91
CA PHE A 9 -3.20 -3.57 -0.61
C PHE A 9 -2.33 -2.31 -0.44
N LEU A 10 -1.05 -2.38 -0.84
CA LEU A 10 -0.18 -1.20 -0.83
C LEU A 10 -0.62 -0.16 -1.86
N ALA A 11 -1.21 -0.57 -2.98
CA ALA A 11 -1.77 0.37 -3.94
C ALA A 11 -2.93 1.18 -3.33
N TYR A 12 -3.79 0.56 -2.52
CA TYR A 12 -4.83 1.27 -1.76
C TYR A 12 -4.25 2.24 -0.74
N LEU A 13 -3.21 1.85 -0.01
CA LEU A 13 -2.53 2.76 0.92
C LEU A 13 -1.89 3.95 0.19
N ASN A 14 -1.23 3.71 -0.94
CA ASN A 14 -0.64 4.79 -1.75
C ASN A 14 -1.71 5.78 -2.25
N MET A 15 -2.89 5.29 -2.61
CA MET A 15 -4.03 6.11 -3.01
C MET A 15 -4.55 6.93 -1.83
N TRP A 16 -4.75 6.31 -0.68
CA TRP A 16 -5.17 6.95 0.56
C TRP A 16 -4.22 8.07 0.97
N ASP A 17 -2.92 7.78 1.05
CA ASP A 17 -1.90 8.76 1.42
C ASP A 17 -1.82 9.93 0.44
N SER A 18 -2.03 9.65 -0.85
CA SER A 18 -2.05 10.70 -1.87
C SER A 18 -3.24 11.63 -1.68
N PHE A 19 -4.42 11.10 -1.39
CA PHE A 19 -5.61 11.89 -1.11
C PHE A 19 -5.46 12.72 0.18
N GLN A 20 -4.92 12.12 1.25
CA GLN A 20 -4.70 12.82 2.51
C GLN A 20 -3.70 13.97 2.37
N ARG A 21 -2.63 13.79 1.59
CA ARG A 21 -1.67 14.86 1.28
C ARG A 21 -2.32 16.05 0.58
N GLU A 22 -3.20 15.81 -0.39
CA GLU A 22 -3.90 16.89 -1.08
C GLU A 22 -4.85 17.66 -0.14
N ARG A 23 -5.51 16.97 0.79
CA ARG A 23 -6.31 17.62 1.84
C ARG A 23 -5.46 18.51 2.75
N GLU A 24 -4.31 18.02 3.20
CA GLU A 24 -3.40 18.76 4.09
C GLU A 24 -2.79 19.99 3.40
N ARG A 25 -2.67 19.96 2.07
CA ARG A 25 -2.32 21.14 1.27
C ARG A 25 -3.39 22.23 1.27
N GLY A 26 -4.54 21.95 1.87
CA GLY A 26 -5.63 22.93 1.98
C GLY A 26 -6.51 23.03 0.74
N LEU A 27 -6.55 22.00 -0.12
CA LEU A 27 -7.46 21.99 -1.26
C LEU A 27 -8.90 22.08 -0.79
N SER A 28 -9.69 22.94 -1.46
CA SER A 28 -11.13 23.03 -1.25
C SER A 28 -11.86 21.76 -1.67
N ASN A 29 -13.07 21.54 -1.18
CA ASN A 29 -13.87 20.38 -1.57
C ASN A 29 -14.04 20.27 -3.09
N LYS A 30 -14.23 21.38 -3.80
CA LYS A 30 -14.34 21.39 -5.27
C LYS A 30 -13.05 20.90 -5.94
N GLN A 31 -11.90 21.34 -5.43
CA GLN A 31 -10.60 20.89 -5.93
C GLN A 31 -10.33 19.40 -5.62
N LEU A 32 -10.75 18.90 -4.44
CA LEU A 32 -10.65 17.48 -4.11
C LEU A 32 -11.54 16.62 -5.02
N VAL A 33 -12.74 17.07 -5.34
CA VAL A 33 -13.60 16.40 -6.32
C VAL A 33 -12.92 16.35 -7.69
N GLN A 34 -12.36 17.47 -8.17
CA GLN A 34 -11.61 17.52 -9.44
C GLN A 34 -10.40 16.58 -9.42
N TRP A 35 -9.64 16.58 -8.33
CA TRP A 35 -8.52 15.66 -8.14
C TRP A 35 -8.97 14.20 -8.21
N CYS A 36 -10.06 13.83 -7.54
CA CYS A 36 -10.62 12.48 -7.64
C CYS A 36 -10.98 12.12 -9.09
N HIS A 37 -11.68 13.01 -9.80
CA HIS A 37 -12.06 12.79 -11.20
C HIS A 37 -10.84 12.61 -12.11
N GLN A 38 -9.77 13.39 -11.91
CA GLN A 38 -8.52 13.28 -12.66
C GLN A 38 -7.89 11.88 -12.55
N TYR A 39 -8.09 11.21 -11.42
CA TYR A 39 -7.55 9.88 -11.15
C TYR A 39 -8.60 8.76 -11.23
N PHE A 40 -9.77 9.04 -11.83
CA PHE A 40 -10.87 8.09 -11.95
C PHE A 40 -11.36 7.54 -10.61
N LEU A 41 -11.28 8.34 -9.55
CA LEU A 41 -11.72 8.00 -8.21
C LEU A 41 -13.10 8.61 -7.93
N SER A 42 -13.96 7.86 -7.24
CA SER A 42 -15.21 8.41 -6.71
C SER A 42 -14.94 9.17 -5.41
N HIS A 43 -15.13 10.48 -5.41
CA HIS A 43 -14.99 11.32 -4.22
C HIS A 43 -15.93 10.85 -3.08
N MET A 44 -17.14 10.41 -3.44
CA MET A 44 -18.09 9.88 -2.46
C MET A 44 -17.52 8.63 -1.75
N ARG A 45 -16.97 7.66 -2.52
CA ARG A 45 -16.36 6.46 -1.94
C ARG A 45 -15.13 6.75 -1.07
N ILE A 46 -14.32 7.72 -1.47
CA ILE A 46 -13.18 8.16 -0.65
C ILE A 46 -13.66 8.82 0.65
N ARG A 47 -14.78 9.55 0.62
CA ARG A 47 -15.39 10.12 1.82
C ARG A 47 -15.93 9.03 2.76
N GLU A 48 -16.67 8.07 2.24
CA GLU A 48 -17.17 6.90 3.00
C GLU A 48 -16.00 6.13 3.64
N TRP A 49 -14.95 5.88 2.87
CA TRP A 49 -13.74 5.23 3.37
C TRP A 49 -13.11 6.00 4.54
N ARG A 50 -13.08 7.31 4.43
CA ARG A 50 -12.56 8.18 5.50
C ARG A 50 -13.42 8.13 6.77
N GLU A 51 -14.72 8.12 6.63
CA GLU A 51 -15.66 7.99 7.75
C GLU A 51 -15.49 6.63 8.44
N LEU A 52 -15.39 5.55 7.66
CA LEU A 52 -15.10 4.22 8.18
C LEU A 52 -13.75 4.15 8.91
N HIS A 53 -12.70 4.72 8.32
CA HIS A 53 -11.38 4.77 8.97
C HIS A 53 -11.45 5.49 10.33
N GLN A 54 -12.19 6.59 10.44
CA GLN A 54 -12.36 7.31 11.70
C GLN A 54 -13.11 6.46 12.75
N GLN A 55 -14.14 5.75 12.33
CA GLN A 55 -14.89 4.85 13.24
C GLN A 55 -13.98 3.71 13.74
N LEU A 56 -13.25 3.05 12.84
CA LEU A 56 -12.33 1.97 13.23
C LEU A 56 -11.20 2.48 14.13
N ALA A 57 -10.67 3.66 13.87
CA ALA A 57 -9.65 4.28 14.71
C ALA A 57 -10.18 4.57 16.11
N GLN A 58 -11.43 5.04 16.23
CA GLN A 58 -12.07 5.29 17.52
C GLN A 58 -12.25 3.99 18.32
N ILE A 59 -12.76 2.94 17.67
CA ILE A 59 -12.90 1.60 18.30
C ILE A 59 -11.54 1.08 18.76
N ALA A 60 -10.49 1.21 17.93
CA ALA A 60 -9.14 0.76 18.30
C ALA A 60 -8.58 1.51 19.53
N ILE A 61 -8.90 2.80 19.67
CA ILE A 61 -8.55 3.60 20.85
C ILE A 61 -9.30 3.09 22.08
N GLU A 62 -10.61 2.89 21.98
CA GLU A 62 -11.46 2.41 23.08
C GLU A 62 -11.04 1.03 23.58
N LEU A 63 -10.59 0.15 22.66
CA LEU A 63 -10.05 -1.17 22.99
C LEU A 63 -8.60 -1.13 23.51
N GLY A 64 -7.95 0.04 23.56
CA GLY A 64 -6.57 0.19 23.99
C GLY A 64 -5.54 -0.39 23.01
N LEU A 65 -5.93 -0.69 21.77
CA LEU A 65 -5.03 -1.25 20.74
C LEU A 65 -4.05 -0.20 20.21
N VAL A 66 -4.48 1.07 20.18
CA VAL A 66 -3.66 2.20 19.72
C VAL A 66 -3.90 3.41 20.61
N THR A 67 -2.90 4.27 20.73
CA THR A 67 -3.08 5.58 21.39
C THR A 67 -3.75 6.56 20.43
N LYS A 68 -4.44 7.58 20.96
CA LYS A 68 -5.09 8.63 20.15
C LYS A 68 -4.10 9.32 19.20
N GLU A 69 -2.86 9.51 19.63
CA GLU A 69 -1.79 10.10 18.83
C GLU A 69 -1.39 9.22 17.65
N ASN A 70 -1.33 7.90 17.86
CA ASN A 70 -0.93 6.93 16.84
C ASN A 70 -2.06 6.55 15.89
N ALA A 71 -3.31 6.55 16.34
CA ALA A 71 -4.48 6.19 15.53
C ALA A 71 -4.68 7.11 14.29
N PHE A 72 -4.27 8.37 14.42
CA PHE A 72 -4.38 9.37 13.34
C PHE A 72 -3.02 9.81 12.79
N ARG A 73 -1.93 9.22 13.31
CA ARG A 73 -0.58 9.50 12.82
C ARG A 73 -0.39 8.86 11.45
N ARG A 74 -0.01 9.68 10.48
CA ARG A 74 0.41 9.17 9.19
C ARG A 74 1.71 8.38 9.36
N PRO A 75 1.83 7.17 8.78
CA PRO A 75 3.14 6.54 8.64
C PRO A 75 4.07 7.53 7.94
N GLN A 76 5.26 7.76 8.49
CA GLN A 76 6.24 8.64 7.84
C GLN A 76 6.59 8.03 6.49
N THR A 77 6.10 8.67 5.43
CA THR A 77 6.45 8.27 4.08
C THR A 77 7.93 8.53 3.89
N VAL A 78 8.61 7.59 3.28
CA VAL A 78 10.03 7.63 2.94
C VAL A 78 10.47 8.94 2.24
N GLU A 79 9.53 9.68 1.68
CA GLU A 79 9.74 10.97 1.04
C GLU A 79 10.06 12.11 2.03
N GLN A 80 9.67 11.96 3.31
CA GLN A 80 10.00 12.92 4.39
C GLN A 80 11.42 12.73 4.94
N LEU A 81 12.11 11.65 4.56
CA LEU A 81 13.50 11.37 4.91
C LEU A 81 14.51 12.00 3.94
N ARG A 82 14.10 12.90 3.06
CA ARG A 82 15.03 13.64 2.21
C ARG A 82 15.82 14.63 3.08
N PRO A 83 17.16 14.54 3.11
CA PRO A 83 17.99 15.55 3.78
C PRO A 83 17.74 16.91 3.13
N SER A 84 17.54 17.93 3.93
CA SER A 84 17.52 19.32 3.48
C SER A 84 18.91 19.66 2.93
N GLU A 85 18.98 20.01 1.66
CA GLU A 85 20.23 20.45 1.04
C GLU A 85 20.64 21.79 1.66
N ARG A 86 21.65 21.76 2.52
CA ARG A 86 22.37 22.98 2.93
C ARG A 86 23.71 23.00 2.18
N SER A 87 23.85 24.06 1.41
CA SER A 87 25.03 24.45 0.65
C SER A 87 26.22 24.72 1.56
N GLY A 88 27.38 24.22 1.18
CA GLY A 88 28.68 24.56 1.75
C GLY A 88 29.79 24.04 0.85
N ASP A 89 30.55 24.97 0.35
CA ASP A 89 31.64 24.84 -0.63
C ASP A 89 32.83 24.07 -0.07
N GLN A 90 33.23 22.96 -0.69
CA GLN A 90 34.57 22.34 -0.63
C GLN A 90 34.69 21.10 -1.53
N ASP A 91 35.78 21.01 -2.23
CA ASP A 91 36.37 19.92 -3.07
C ASP A 91 35.38 19.01 -3.84
N LEU A 92 35.29 19.26 -5.17
CA LEU A 92 34.22 18.71 -6.02
C LEU A 92 34.31 17.18 -6.22
N SER A 93 35.49 16.60 -6.26
CA SER A 93 35.67 15.16 -6.56
C SER A 93 35.41 14.26 -5.36
N ALA A 94 35.83 14.67 -4.17
CA ALA A 94 35.51 13.97 -2.92
C ALA A 94 34.02 14.07 -2.58
N LYS A 95 33.41 15.23 -2.83
CA LYS A 95 31.97 15.46 -2.66
C LYS A 95 31.11 14.59 -3.57
N ILE A 96 31.49 14.42 -4.83
CA ILE A 96 30.72 13.57 -5.77
C ILE A 96 30.72 12.10 -5.30
N LYS A 97 31.86 11.57 -4.85
CA LYS A 97 31.94 10.22 -4.29
C LYS A 97 31.11 10.08 -3.01
N GLN A 98 31.22 11.05 -2.11
CA GLN A 98 30.45 11.05 -0.87
C GLN A 98 28.93 11.14 -1.14
N GLN A 99 28.50 12.04 -2.03
CA GLN A 99 27.08 12.14 -2.42
C GLN A 99 26.55 10.87 -3.10
N GLN A 100 27.39 10.16 -3.87
CA GLN A 100 26.99 8.88 -4.45
C GLN A 100 26.84 7.79 -3.39
N LEU A 101 27.72 7.76 -2.39
CA LEU A 101 27.66 6.83 -1.26
C LEU A 101 26.43 7.13 -0.39
N ASP A 102 26.20 8.39 -0.06
CA ASP A 102 25.05 8.84 0.71
C ASP A 102 23.72 8.52 -0.01
N LYS A 103 23.65 8.75 -1.32
CA LYS A 103 22.50 8.36 -2.15
C LYS A 103 22.28 6.85 -2.17
N LYS A 104 23.35 6.04 -2.21
CA LYS A 104 23.27 4.57 -2.17
C LYS A 104 22.78 4.09 -0.79
N GLN A 105 23.33 4.62 0.28
CA GLN A 105 22.91 4.29 1.66
C GLN A 105 21.47 4.72 1.91
N HIS A 106 21.10 5.91 1.47
CA HIS A 106 19.72 6.40 1.58
C HIS A 106 18.73 5.52 0.81
N ARG A 107 19.08 5.10 -0.44
CA ARG A 107 18.24 4.16 -1.20
C ARG A 107 18.13 2.79 -0.52
N ALA A 108 19.19 2.28 0.09
CA ALA A 108 19.17 1.03 0.85
C ALA A 108 18.27 1.14 2.08
N HIS A 109 18.37 2.23 2.84
CA HIS A 109 17.53 2.49 4.01
C HIS A 109 16.03 2.62 3.63
N ILE A 110 15.75 3.34 2.54
CA ILE A 110 14.39 3.42 1.97
C ILE A 110 13.85 2.04 1.60
N ARG A 111 14.66 1.22 0.95
CA ARG A 111 14.26 -0.12 0.56
C ARG A 111 13.95 -0.98 1.79
N GLN A 112 14.82 -0.98 2.79
CA GLN A 112 14.63 -1.72 4.03
C GLN A 112 13.38 -1.28 4.81
N ALA A 113 13.13 0.04 4.88
CA ALA A 113 11.92 0.57 5.52
C ALA A 113 10.63 0.16 4.77
N LYS A 114 10.67 0.11 3.43
CA LYS A 114 9.55 -0.39 2.62
C LYS A 114 9.32 -1.89 2.80
N GLU A 115 10.39 -2.68 2.82
CA GLU A 115 10.30 -4.13 3.03
C GLU A 115 9.74 -4.45 4.43
N ALA A 116 10.20 -3.76 5.47
CA ALA A 116 9.66 -3.90 6.84
C ALA A 116 8.18 -3.50 6.92
N GLY A 117 7.80 -2.39 6.30
CA GLY A 117 6.40 -1.95 6.24
C GLY A 117 5.51 -2.93 5.46
N TYR A 118 6.01 -3.48 4.36
CA TYR A 118 5.33 -4.53 3.59
C TYR A 118 5.02 -5.73 4.49
N GLU A 119 6.03 -6.26 5.16
CA GLU A 119 5.89 -7.45 6.00
C GLU A 119 4.89 -7.23 7.15
N GLN A 120 5.00 -6.11 7.86
CA GLN A 120 4.11 -5.79 8.98
C GLN A 120 2.65 -5.68 8.54
N ILE A 121 2.39 -4.99 7.44
CA ILE A 121 1.03 -4.81 6.89
C ILE A 121 0.44 -6.16 6.50
N HIS A 122 1.18 -6.97 5.74
CA HIS A 122 0.66 -8.25 5.24
C HIS A 122 0.52 -9.30 6.34
N ARG A 123 1.38 -9.28 7.36
CA ARG A 123 1.19 -10.08 8.58
C ARG A 123 -0.08 -9.72 9.34
N ALA A 124 -0.40 -8.43 9.44
CA ALA A 124 -1.65 -8.01 10.07
C ALA A 124 -2.88 -8.42 9.24
N LEU A 125 -2.82 -8.27 7.91
CA LEU A 125 -3.93 -8.62 7.02
C LEU A 125 -4.20 -10.11 7.00
N ILE A 126 -3.18 -10.98 6.98
CA ILE A 126 -3.36 -12.43 6.90
C ILE A 126 -4.12 -12.99 8.11
N THR A 127 -4.08 -12.34 9.27
CA THR A 127 -4.84 -12.78 10.44
C THR A 127 -6.36 -12.74 10.22
N GLY A 128 -6.82 -11.83 9.35
CA GLY A 128 -8.23 -11.71 8.96
C GLY A 128 -8.59 -12.34 7.61
N LEU A 129 -7.58 -12.77 6.83
CA LEU A 129 -7.75 -13.26 5.46
C LEU A 129 -7.18 -14.68 5.28
N VAL A 130 -7.08 -15.44 6.35
CA VAL A 130 -6.48 -16.80 6.32
C VAL A 130 -7.22 -17.76 5.38
N ASP A 131 -8.54 -17.59 5.24
CA ASP A 131 -9.36 -18.43 4.36
C ASP A 131 -9.20 -18.05 2.87
N ASP A 132 -8.61 -16.88 2.58
CA ASP A 132 -8.39 -16.36 1.23
C ASP A 132 -6.93 -16.49 0.78
N VAL A 133 -6.18 -17.38 1.41
CA VAL A 133 -4.82 -17.75 1.01
C VAL A 133 -4.85 -18.89 0.00
N GLY A 134 -4.10 -18.74 -1.09
CA GLY A 134 -4.00 -19.77 -2.14
C GLY A 134 -2.59 -20.21 -2.43
N LEU A 135 -2.44 -21.49 -2.69
CA LEU A 135 -1.21 -22.13 -3.18
C LEU A 135 -1.34 -22.37 -4.68
N LYS A 136 -0.35 -21.91 -5.45
CA LYS A 136 -0.32 -22.12 -6.89
C LYS A 136 -0.36 -23.60 -7.24
N SER A 137 -1.28 -23.99 -8.14
CA SER A 137 -1.39 -25.34 -8.64
C SER A 137 -0.12 -25.75 -9.43
N PRO A 138 0.40 -26.98 -9.27
CA PRO A 138 1.64 -27.42 -9.94
C PRO A 138 1.55 -27.38 -11.47
N GLU A 139 0.42 -27.79 -12.04
CA GLU A 139 0.20 -27.93 -13.47
C GLU A 139 -0.72 -26.85 -14.06
N GLY A 140 -1.31 -25.99 -13.21
CA GLY A 140 -2.32 -25.02 -13.60
C GLY A 140 -1.86 -23.56 -13.57
N HIS A 141 -2.76 -22.68 -13.99
CA HIS A 141 -2.64 -21.24 -13.84
C HIS A 141 -3.50 -20.69 -12.70
N ASP A 142 -4.08 -21.56 -11.92
CA ASP A 142 -4.96 -21.32 -10.80
C ASP A 142 -4.24 -21.50 -9.46
N TYR A 143 -4.94 -21.17 -8.41
CA TYR A 143 -4.52 -21.28 -7.03
C TYR A 143 -5.52 -22.16 -6.27
N LEU A 144 -5.02 -23.10 -5.49
CA LEU A 144 -5.80 -23.90 -4.56
C LEU A 144 -5.95 -23.11 -3.25
N GLY A 145 -7.15 -22.70 -2.95
CA GLY A 145 -7.53 -21.99 -1.73
C GLY A 145 -8.09 -22.92 -0.66
N ALA A 146 -8.67 -22.32 0.38
CA ALA A 146 -9.33 -23.04 1.45
C ALA A 146 -10.49 -23.92 0.92
N ARG A 147 -10.76 -25.02 1.62
CA ARG A 147 -11.85 -25.96 1.32
C ARG A 147 -11.80 -26.55 -0.10
N GLY A 148 -10.61 -26.60 -0.72
CA GLY A 148 -10.45 -27.13 -2.07
C GLY A 148 -10.97 -26.21 -3.18
N SER A 149 -11.22 -24.93 -2.88
CA SER A 149 -11.63 -23.96 -3.90
C SER A 149 -10.49 -23.63 -4.84
N HIS A 150 -10.77 -23.55 -6.14
CA HIS A 150 -9.79 -23.14 -7.15
C HIS A 150 -10.13 -21.75 -7.66
N PHE A 151 -9.16 -20.84 -7.64
CA PHE A 151 -9.36 -19.48 -8.12
C PHE A 151 -8.20 -18.98 -9.00
N HIS A 152 -8.47 -17.97 -9.82
CA HIS A 152 -7.49 -17.35 -10.69
C HIS A 152 -7.17 -15.94 -10.21
N LEU A 153 -5.96 -15.47 -10.49
CA LEU A 153 -5.64 -14.05 -10.28
C LEU A 153 -6.39 -13.20 -11.31
N PHE A 154 -7.00 -12.12 -10.84
CA PHE A 154 -7.62 -11.17 -11.76
C PHE A 154 -6.54 -10.52 -12.66
N PRO A 155 -6.79 -10.34 -13.98
CA PRO A 155 -5.77 -9.86 -14.92
C PRO A 155 -5.13 -8.50 -14.57
N ALA A 156 -5.86 -7.64 -13.85
CA ALA A 156 -5.35 -6.34 -13.40
C ALA A 156 -4.67 -6.37 -12.03
N ALA A 157 -4.62 -7.54 -11.35
CA ALA A 157 -3.99 -7.67 -10.05
C ALA A 157 -2.46 -7.49 -10.13
N ALA A 158 -1.85 -6.94 -9.08
CA ALA A 158 -0.41 -6.68 -9.01
C ALA A 158 0.43 -7.93 -9.31
N LEU A 159 0.01 -9.10 -8.81
CA LEU A 159 0.73 -10.36 -8.92
C LEU A 159 0.40 -11.19 -10.18
N PHE A 160 -0.50 -10.72 -11.05
CA PHE A 160 -0.94 -11.48 -12.23
C PHE A 160 0.21 -11.94 -13.13
N LYS A 161 1.25 -11.12 -13.29
CA LYS A 161 2.43 -11.44 -14.11
C LYS A 161 3.46 -12.30 -13.40
N SER A 162 3.67 -12.07 -12.11
CA SER A 162 4.70 -12.76 -11.31
C SER A 162 4.27 -14.15 -10.89
N LYS A 163 2.97 -14.38 -10.68
CA LYS A 163 2.37 -15.66 -10.29
C LYS A 163 3.16 -16.37 -9.18
N PRO A 164 3.32 -15.78 -8.00
CA PRO A 164 4.11 -16.36 -6.92
C PRO A 164 3.50 -17.69 -6.44
N LYS A 165 4.25 -18.45 -5.66
CA LYS A 165 3.81 -19.73 -5.11
C LYS A 165 2.62 -19.60 -4.16
N TRP A 166 2.60 -18.54 -3.34
CA TRP A 166 1.54 -18.23 -2.40
C TRP A 166 0.97 -16.85 -2.70
N VAL A 167 -0.32 -16.72 -2.52
CA VAL A 167 -1.04 -15.44 -2.64
C VAL A 167 -2.05 -15.33 -1.52
N MET A 168 -2.30 -14.11 -1.09
CA MET A 168 -3.39 -13.74 -0.20
C MET A 168 -4.33 -12.82 -0.97
N ALA A 169 -5.62 -13.08 -0.98
CA ALA A 169 -6.64 -12.27 -1.61
C ALA A 169 -7.50 -11.54 -0.56
N ALA A 170 -8.05 -10.38 -0.90
CA ALA A 170 -9.04 -9.72 -0.05
C ALA A 170 -10.46 -10.23 -0.33
N GLU A 171 -10.70 -10.70 -1.54
CA GLU A 171 -12.04 -11.10 -1.98
C GLU A 171 -11.93 -12.13 -3.11
N LEU A 172 -12.78 -13.15 -3.06
CA LEU A 172 -13.00 -14.08 -4.15
C LEU A 172 -14.36 -13.80 -4.78
N THR A 173 -14.37 -13.48 -6.07
CA THR A 173 -15.61 -13.16 -6.82
C THR A 173 -15.81 -14.12 -7.96
N GLU A 174 -17.05 -14.53 -8.21
CA GLU A 174 -17.44 -15.53 -9.21
C GLU A 174 -18.41 -14.94 -10.27
N PRO A 175 -17.91 -14.25 -11.29
CA PRO A 175 -18.78 -13.90 -12.44
C PRO A 175 -19.02 -15.08 -13.38
N THR A 176 -18.01 -15.87 -13.72
CA THR A 176 -18.04 -17.12 -14.52
C THR A 176 -17.01 -18.14 -14.05
N ARG A 177 -15.95 -17.68 -13.42
CA ARG A 177 -14.91 -18.43 -12.70
C ARG A 177 -14.56 -17.66 -11.46
N LEU A 178 -14.06 -18.35 -10.45
CA LEU A 178 -13.64 -17.70 -9.21
C LEU A 178 -12.35 -16.91 -9.44
N TYR A 179 -12.40 -15.60 -9.23
CA TYR A 179 -11.26 -14.69 -9.35
C TYR A 179 -10.95 -14.02 -8.00
N SER A 180 -9.66 -13.91 -7.71
CA SER A 180 -9.17 -13.12 -6.59
C SER A 180 -9.08 -11.64 -6.96
N ARG A 181 -9.50 -10.77 -6.07
CA ARG A 181 -9.31 -9.32 -6.15
C ARG A 181 -8.46 -8.85 -4.99
N ALA A 182 -7.65 -7.80 -5.24
CA ALA A 182 -6.72 -7.22 -4.30
C ALA A 182 -5.82 -8.29 -3.65
N VAL A 183 -4.71 -8.59 -4.27
CA VAL A 183 -3.78 -9.66 -3.88
C VAL A 183 -2.42 -9.14 -3.41
N ALA A 184 -1.78 -9.92 -2.56
CA ALA A 184 -0.39 -9.77 -2.12
C ALA A 184 0.30 -11.13 -1.97
#